data_dbbbcc342ec6bbd39becbdc68234088d
#
_entry.id   dbbbcc342ec6bbd39becbdc68234088d
#
_cell.length_a   1.000
_cell.length_b   1.000
_cell.length_c   1.000
_cell.angle_alpha   90.00
_cell.angle_beta   90.00
_cell.angle_gamma   90.00
#
_symmetry.space_group_name_H-M   'P 1'
#
loop_
_entity.id
_entity.type
_entity.pdbx_description
1 polymer ?
#
loop_
_entity_poly.entity_id
_entity_poly.type
_entity_poly.pdbx_seq_one_letter_code
_entity_poly.pdbx_strand_id
1 'polypeptide(L)'
;MEKKKITQITVENTVEIDMVAKQGDSNSDSGMAYGNESFCLPQTIDYLDMERQYRHLMFLHEAAIEQVTAKLNILKEEFQFSNDRNPISGISSRIKSKESIIYKMQKKNLPMTASALLNNVHDIAGIRVVCPFIEDVYYVARMLVKQRDLDVLEVKDYIRQPKANGYRSLHLIVTIQVDFAESSRKIPVEIQIRTIAMDFWASTEHQLRYKKDREFTAEAQEKLKHCADIMAQADKEMQEIAGDFDLEQW
;
A
#
# COMPACT_ATOMS: atom_id res chain seq x y z
N MET A 1 -15.73 5.05 -25.38
CA MET A 1 -16.01 4.24 -24.16
C MET A 1 -14.86 3.26 -23.98
N GLU A 2 -13.79 3.66 -23.32
CA GLU A 2 -12.64 2.78 -23.03
C GLU A 2 -12.90 2.02 -21.73
N LYS A 3 -13.08 0.71 -21.84
CA LYS A 3 -13.11 -0.20 -20.70
C LYS A 3 -11.69 -0.28 -20.12
N LYS A 4 -11.45 0.31 -18.95
CA LYS A 4 -10.23 0.06 -18.18
C LYS A 4 -10.13 -1.45 -17.91
N LYS A 5 -9.07 -2.09 -18.39
CA LYS A 5 -8.74 -3.49 -18.14
C LYS A 5 -8.49 -3.68 -16.66
N ILE A 6 -9.34 -4.45 -16.02
CA ILE A 6 -9.12 -4.96 -14.67
C ILE A 6 -8.07 -6.07 -14.80
N THR A 7 -6.95 -5.93 -14.09
CA THR A 7 -5.93 -6.97 -14.05
C THR A 7 -6.45 -8.09 -13.16
N GLN A 8 -6.83 -9.22 -13.76
CA GLN A 8 -7.16 -10.45 -13.04
C GLN A 8 -5.91 -10.99 -12.35
N ILE A 9 -6.00 -11.24 -11.07
CA ILE A 9 -4.97 -11.93 -10.30
C ILE A 9 -5.42 -13.41 -10.22
N THR A 10 -4.85 -14.25 -11.06
CA THR A 10 -5.10 -15.70 -11.03
C THR A 10 -3.95 -16.39 -10.29
N VAL A 11 -4.25 -17.12 -9.23
CA VAL A 11 -3.32 -18.06 -8.61
C VAL A 11 -3.48 -19.38 -9.35
N GLU A 12 -2.40 -20.00 -9.79
CA GLU A 12 -2.43 -21.36 -10.35
C GLU A 12 -2.76 -22.34 -9.22
N ASN A 13 -3.97 -22.49 -8.97
CA ASN A 13 -4.83 -23.49 -8.38
C ASN A 13 -6.08 -22.77 -7.84
N THR A 14 -6.99 -22.50 -8.78
CA THR A 14 -8.42 -22.31 -8.57
C THR A 14 -8.92 -21.23 -7.60
N VAL A 15 -8.32 -20.03 -7.52
CA VAL A 15 -9.06 -18.89 -6.99
C VAL A 15 -8.82 -17.66 -7.87
N GLU A 16 -9.78 -17.40 -8.76
CA GLU A 16 -9.86 -16.10 -9.44
C GLU A 16 -10.24 -15.02 -8.43
N ILE A 17 -9.39 -14.03 -8.25
CA ILE A 17 -9.82 -12.80 -7.60
C ILE A 17 -10.46 -11.94 -8.70
N ASP A 18 -11.77 -12.06 -8.84
CA ASP A 18 -12.56 -11.06 -9.54
C ASP A 18 -12.55 -9.79 -8.68
N MET A 19 -11.62 -8.90 -8.99
CA MET A 19 -11.68 -7.55 -8.46
C MET A 19 -12.75 -6.79 -9.21
N VAL A 20 -14.00 -7.00 -8.83
CA VAL A 20 -15.11 -6.17 -9.25
C VAL A 20 -14.91 -4.80 -8.61
N ALA A 21 -14.32 -3.87 -9.38
CA ALA A 21 -14.52 -2.47 -9.08
C ALA A 21 -16.03 -2.25 -9.12
N LYS A 22 -16.66 -2.01 -7.96
CA LYS A 22 -18.06 -1.64 -7.89
C LYS A 22 -18.22 -0.41 -8.77
N GLN A 23 -18.88 -0.58 -9.93
CA GLN A 23 -19.45 0.53 -10.67
C GLN A 23 -20.47 1.16 -9.73
N GLY A 24 -20.16 2.31 -9.19
CA GLY A 24 -21.16 3.17 -8.59
C GLY A 24 -22.13 3.53 -9.68
N ASP A 25 -23.41 3.25 -9.45
CA ASP A 25 -24.50 3.67 -10.31
C ASP A 25 -24.34 5.15 -10.63
N SER A 26 -24.06 5.43 -11.89
CA SER A 26 -24.07 6.78 -12.43
C SER A 26 -25.50 7.22 -12.63
N ASN A 27 -26.16 7.72 -11.58
CA ASN A 27 -27.30 8.62 -11.69
C ASN A 27 -27.44 9.44 -10.41
N SER A 28 -26.70 10.51 -10.37
CA SER A 28 -27.07 11.84 -9.90
C SER A 28 -25.81 12.70 -9.96
N ASP A 29 -25.87 13.64 -10.86
CA ASP A 29 -25.01 14.79 -11.01
C ASP A 29 -24.92 15.53 -9.67
N SER A 30 -23.88 15.27 -8.92
CA SER A 30 -23.29 16.16 -7.94
C SER A 30 -21.83 15.78 -7.81
N GLY A 31 -21.03 16.42 -8.65
CA GLY A 31 -19.58 16.37 -8.55
C GLY A 31 -19.17 16.74 -7.13
N MET A 32 -18.83 15.74 -6.32
CA MET A 32 -17.95 15.95 -5.20
C MET A 32 -16.54 16.14 -5.75
N ALA A 33 -16.33 17.31 -6.34
CA ALA A 33 -15.02 17.92 -6.38
C ALA A 33 -14.49 17.90 -4.96
N TYR A 34 -13.28 17.43 -4.74
CA TYR A 34 -12.44 17.91 -3.65
C TYR A 34 -12.65 19.41 -3.63
N GLY A 35 -13.32 19.95 -2.57
CA GLY A 35 -13.87 21.27 -2.58
C GLY A 35 -12.95 22.22 -3.29
N ASN A 36 -13.42 22.79 -4.39
CA ASN A 36 -12.82 23.93 -5.05
C ASN A 36 -12.96 25.14 -4.11
N GLU A 37 -12.27 25.09 -2.97
CA GLU A 37 -11.71 26.30 -2.46
C GLU A 37 -10.60 26.65 -3.45
N SER A 38 -10.90 27.58 -4.34
CA SER A 38 -9.93 28.20 -5.21
C SER A 38 -8.85 28.80 -4.31
N PHE A 39 -7.78 28.04 -4.10
CA PHE A 39 -6.59 28.51 -3.44
C PHE A 39 -5.93 29.55 -4.34
N CYS A 40 -6.41 30.78 -4.25
CA CYS A 40 -5.69 31.94 -4.71
C CYS A 40 -4.53 32.16 -3.74
N LEU A 41 -3.32 31.67 -4.10
CA LEU A 41 -2.11 32.00 -3.34
C LEU A 41 -1.87 33.50 -3.46
N PRO A 42 -1.79 34.23 -2.33
CA PRO A 42 -1.21 35.57 -2.35
C PRO A 42 0.25 35.46 -2.83
N GLN A 43 0.76 36.47 -3.54
CA GLN A 43 2.13 36.50 -4.07
C GLN A 43 3.23 36.49 -2.99
N THR A 44 2.88 36.57 -1.73
CA THR A 44 3.74 36.30 -0.58
C THR A 44 3.21 35.04 0.09
N ILE A 45 3.88 33.90 -0.13
CA ILE A 45 3.58 32.65 0.58
C ILE A 45 3.85 32.89 2.05
N ASP A 46 2.79 32.99 2.86
CA ASP A 46 2.92 33.03 4.30
C ASP A 46 3.43 31.62 4.74
N TYR A 47 4.67 31.58 5.22
CA TYR A 47 5.31 30.35 5.68
C TYR A 47 4.47 29.65 6.76
N LEU A 48 3.75 30.40 7.58
CA LEU A 48 2.83 29.89 8.62
C LEU A 48 1.63 29.17 8.00
N ASP A 49 1.14 29.66 6.89
CA ASP A 49 -0.01 29.06 6.20
C ASP A 49 0.38 27.74 5.50
N MET A 50 1.57 27.68 4.92
CA MET A 50 2.14 26.47 4.34
C MET A 50 2.36 25.40 5.39
N GLU A 51 2.86 25.75 6.56
CA GLU A 51 3.08 24.84 7.69
C GLU A 51 1.75 24.31 8.25
N ARG A 52 0.71 25.16 8.33
CA ARG A 52 -0.64 24.76 8.74
C ARG A 52 -1.24 23.76 7.76
N GLN A 53 -1.14 24.01 6.47
CA GLN A 53 -1.64 23.12 5.41
C GLN A 53 -0.93 21.76 5.44
N TYR A 54 0.39 21.76 5.62
CA TYR A 54 1.17 20.53 5.75
C TYR A 54 0.73 19.72 6.98
N ARG A 55 0.60 20.33 8.14
CA ARG A 55 0.14 19.65 9.36
C ARG A 55 -1.28 19.10 9.21
N HIS A 56 -2.16 19.85 8.58
CA HIS A 56 -3.52 19.37 8.32
C HIS A 56 -3.50 18.15 7.39
N LEU A 57 -2.70 18.19 6.33
CA LEU A 57 -2.52 17.06 5.41
C LEU A 57 -1.99 15.81 6.13
N MET A 58 -1.00 15.96 7.01
CA MET A 58 -0.47 14.83 7.78
C MET A 58 -1.52 14.25 8.71
N PHE A 59 -2.28 15.10 9.42
CA PHE A 59 -3.38 14.68 10.28
C PHE A 59 -4.42 13.83 9.53
N LEU A 60 -4.80 14.23 8.31
CA LEU A 60 -5.74 13.45 7.48
C LEU A 60 -5.20 12.04 7.18
N HIS A 61 -3.92 11.92 6.84
CA HIS A 61 -3.31 10.64 6.52
C HIS A 61 -3.06 9.77 7.76
N GLU A 62 -2.75 10.37 8.90
CA GLU A 62 -2.66 9.68 10.20
C GLU A 62 -4.00 9.07 10.58
N ALA A 63 -5.09 9.84 10.48
CA ALA A 63 -6.44 9.33 10.74
C ALA A 63 -6.83 8.17 9.82
N ALA A 64 -6.43 8.22 8.54
CA ALA A 64 -6.65 7.11 7.61
C ALA A 64 -5.84 5.86 7.98
N ILE A 65 -4.58 6.03 8.41
CA ILE A 65 -3.75 4.93 8.92
C ILE A 65 -4.41 4.26 10.12
N GLU A 66 -4.88 5.03 11.09
CA GLU A 66 -5.53 4.49 12.30
C GLU A 66 -6.74 3.64 11.95
N GLN A 67 -7.61 4.11 11.05
CA GLN A 67 -8.80 3.35 10.64
C GLN A 67 -8.45 2.06 9.90
N VAL A 68 -7.52 2.10 8.94
CA VAL A 68 -7.12 0.89 8.22
C VAL A 68 -6.39 -0.08 9.14
N THR A 69 -5.55 0.43 10.05
CA THR A 69 -4.84 -0.41 11.03
C THR A 69 -5.82 -1.07 11.99
N ALA A 70 -6.84 -0.36 12.46
CA ALA A 70 -7.91 -0.94 13.30
C ALA A 70 -8.63 -2.08 12.59
N LYS A 71 -8.96 -1.94 11.29
CA LYS A 71 -9.56 -3.02 10.48
C LYS A 71 -8.67 -4.24 10.37
N LEU A 72 -7.38 -4.02 10.10
CA LEU A 72 -6.40 -5.12 10.02
C LEU A 72 -6.24 -5.84 11.36
N ASN A 73 -6.27 -5.11 12.48
CA ASN A 73 -6.22 -5.70 13.81
C ASN A 73 -7.49 -6.53 14.11
N ILE A 74 -8.68 -6.02 13.74
CA ILE A 74 -9.93 -6.77 13.87
C ILE A 74 -9.87 -8.07 13.07
N LEU A 75 -9.42 -8.02 11.80
CA LEU A 75 -9.24 -9.23 10.98
C LEU A 75 -8.25 -10.20 11.62
N LYS A 76 -7.14 -9.68 12.15
CA LYS A 76 -6.12 -10.50 12.83
C LYS A 76 -6.68 -11.21 14.06
N GLU A 77 -7.49 -10.53 14.85
CA GLU A 77 -8.16 -11.11 16.03
C GLU A 77 -9.23 -12.11 15.62
N GLU A 78 -10.04 -11.82 14.60
CA GLU A 78 -11.05 -12.73 14.06
C GLU A 78 -10.44 -14.07 13.63
N PHE A 79 -9.29 -14.02 12.94
CA PHE A 79 -8.56 -15.23 12.55
C PHE A 79 -8.09 -16.06 13.75
N GLN A 80 -7.69 -15.42 14.84
CA GLN A 80 -7.30 -16.14 16.07
C GLN A 80 -8.46 -16.87 16.71
N PHE A 81 -9.69 -16.36 16.56
CA PHE A 81 -10.88 -17.01 17.11
C PHE A 81 -11.46 -18.09 16.20
N SER A 82 -11.35 -17.91 14.88
CA SER A 82 -12.06 -18.71 13.89
C SER A 82 -11.22 -19.83 13.28
N ASN A 83 -9.89 -19.76 13.37
CA ASN A 83 -8.96 -20.64 12.67
C ASN A 83 -7.79 -21.04 13.57
N ASP A 84 -7.20 -22.20 13.28
CA ASP A 84 -6.04 -22.72 14.00
C ASP A 84 -4.76 -21.90 13.74
N ARG A 85 -4.78 -21.05 12.71
CA ARG A 85 -3.61 -20.24 12.34
C ARG A 85 -4.00 -18.81 11.89
N ASN A 86 -3.11 -17.86 12.11
CA ASN A 86 -3.31 -16.47 11.73
C ASN A 86 -2.47 -16.11 10.50
N PRO A 87 -3.09 -15.63 9.39
CA PRO A 87 -2.38 -15.21 8.18
C PRO A 87 -1.62 -13.90 8.34
N ILE A 88 -1.78 -13.19 9.45
CA ILE A 88 -1.11 -11.91 9.73
C ILE A 88 -0.10 -12.06 10.87
N SER A 89 1.18 -12.12 10.55
CA SER A 89 2.27 -12.13 11.52
C SER A 89 2.51 -10.76 12.14
N GLY A 90 2.45 -9.70 11.35
CA GLY A 90 2.74 -8.35 11.83
C GLY A 90 2.09 -7.25 11.00
N ILE A 91 1.79 -6.13 11.68
CA ILE A 91 1.28 -4.92 11.07
C ILE A 91 2.14 -3.75 11.53
N SER A 92 2.56 -2.91 10.63
CA SER A 92 3.26 -1.65 10.92
C SER A 92 2.81 -0.55 9.97
N SER A 93 2.87 0.68 10.42
CA SER A 93 2.47 1.84 9.63
C SER A 93 3.52 2.94 9.67
N ARG A 94 3.49 3.81 8.68
CA ARG A 94 4.34 5.01 8.65
C ARG A 94 3.68 6.11 7.84
N ILE A 95 3.95 7.34 8.23
CA ILE A 95 3.77 8.53 7.39
C ILE A 95 5.09 8.78 6.64
N LYS A 96 4.99 9.14 5.36
CA LYS A 96 6.14 9.53 4.54
C LYS A 96 6.69 10.86 5.02
N SER A 97 8.02 10.95 5.20
CA SER A 97 8.65 12.19 5.65
C SER A 97 8.51 13.34 4.62
N LYS A 98 8.56 14.58 5.12
CA LYS A 98 8.46 15.79 4.30
C LYS A 98 9.48 15.81 3.16
N GLU A 99 10.72 15.44 3.45
CA GLU A 99 11.81 15.36 2.48
C GLU A 99 11.52 14.33 1.38
N SER A 100 10.98 13.17 1.77
CA SER A 100 10.61 12.11 0.84
C SER A 100 9.43 12.50 -0.05
N ILE A 101 8.47 13.27 0.48
CA ILE A 101 7.34 13.83 -0.29
C ILE A 101 7.86 14.83 -1.31
N ILE A 102 8.68 15.79 -0.88
CA ILE A 102 9.27 16.81 -1.75
C ILE A 102 10.08 16.15 -2.87
N TYR A 103 10.98 15.22 -2.52
CA TYR A 103 11.76 14.48 -3.50
C TYR A 103 10.89 13.75 -4.54
N LYS A 104 9.79 13.12 -4.10
CA LYS A 104 8.88 12.41 -5.00
C LYS A 104 8.14 13.36 -5.94
N MET A 105 7.69 14.52 -5.44
CA MET A 105 7.06 15.54 -6.26
C MET A 105 8.02 16.10 -7.32
N GLN A 106 9.25 16.41 -6.93
CA GLN A 106 10.29 16.86 -7.85
C GLN A 106 10.60 15.81 -8.93
N LYS A 107 10.78 14.55 -8.53
CA LYS A 107 11.04 13.45 -9.47
C LYS A 107 9.90 13.24 -10.48
N LYS A 108 8.67 13.57 -10.10
CA LYS A 108 7.49 13.50 -10.99
C LYS A 108 7.23 14.82 -11.74
N ASN A 109 8.06 15.83 -11.58
CA ASN A 109 7.88 17.19 -12.12
C ASN A 109 6.51 17.78 -11.76
N LEU A 110 6.04 17.57 -10.53
CA LEU A 110 4.77 18.08 -10.05
C LEU A 110 4.92 19.47 -9.42
N PRO A 111 3.94 20.36 -9.57
CA PRO A 111 3.95 21.64 -8.87
C PRO A 111 3.86 21.41 -7.35
N MET A 112 4.57 22.21 -6.57
CA MET A 112 4.63 22.10 -5.11
C MET A 112 3.38 22.70 -4.46
N THR A 113 2.21 22.11 -4.77
CA THR A 113 0.90 22.49 -4.23
C THR A 113 0.23 21.32 -3.53
N ALA A 114 -0.62 21.61 -2.54
CA ALA A 114 -1.39 20.59 -1.82
C ALA A 114 -2.28 19.76 -2.76
N SER A 115 -2.91 20.41 -3.75
CA SER A 115 -3.75 19.73 -4.74
C SER A 115 -2.94 18.76 -5.62
N ALA A 116 -1.76 19.17 -6.12
CA ALA A 116 -0.90 18.28 -6.89
C ALA A 116 -0.39 17.11 -6.05
N LEU A 117 -0.09 17.32 -4.77
CA LEU A 117 0.31 16.29 -3.85
C LEU A 117 -0.79 15.24 -3.66
N LEU A 118 -1.99 15.67 -3.27
CA LEU A 118 -3.14 14.78 -3.03
C LEU A 118 -3.51 13.94 -4.25
N ASN A 119 -3.46 14.54 -5.45
CA ASN A 119 -3.87 13.87 -6.68
C ASN A 119 -2.81 12.91 -7.25
N ASN A 120 -1.52 13.03 -6.85
CA ASN A 120 -0.44 12.30 -7.51
C ASN A 120 0.46 11.49 -6.57
N VAL A 121 0.34 11.66 -5.25
CA VAL A 121 1.16 10.98 -4.25
C VAL A 121 0.27 10.21 -3.29
N HIS A 122 -0.01 8.95 -3.61
CA HIS A 122 -0.95 8.09 -2.87
C HIS A 122 -0.27 7.24 -1.79
N ASP A 123 1.04 7.43 -1.55
CA ASP A 123 1.85 6.67 -0.58
C ASP A 123 2.37 7.55 0.58
N ILE A 124 1.62 8.60 0.93
CA ILE A 124 1.89 9.42 2.12
C ILE A 124 1.59 8.58 3.36
N ALA A 125 0.39 7.98 3.42
CA ALA A 125 0.01 6.99 4.40
C ALA A 125 0.43 5.60 3.89
N GLY A 126 1.29 4.91 4.63
CA GLY A 126 1.77 3.58 4.29
C GLY A 126 1.51 2.59 5.42
N ILE A 127 0.97 1.43 5.08
CA ILE A 127 0.79 0.31 6.01
C ILE A 127 1.52 -0.90 5.43
N ARG A 128 2.20 -1.63 6.29
CA ARG A 128 2.85 -2.89 5.95
C ARG A 128 2.20 -4.01 6.73
N VAL A 129 1.80 -5.05 6.02
CA VAL A 129 1.30 -6.31 6.57
C VAL A 129 2.29 -7.41 6.23
N VAL A 130 2.71 -8.18 7.22
CA VAL A 130 3.63 -9.31 7.05
C VAL A 130 2.86 -10.59 7.29
N CYS A 131 2.97 -11.52 6.36
CA CYS A 131 2.30 -12.82 6.34
C CYS A 131 3.32 -13.96 6.39
N PRO A 132 2.98 -15.14 6.94
CA PRO A 132 3.86 -16.31 6.94
C PRO A 132 4.12 -16.84 5.53
N PHE A 133 3.08 -16.96 4.69
CA PHE A 133 3.13 -17.63 3.41
C PHE A 133 2.64 -16.75 2.26
N ILE A 134 2.97 -17.15 1.02
CA ILE A 134 2.57 -16.41 -0.18
C ILE A 134 1.04 -16.37 -0.33
N GLU A 135 0.34 -17.48 -0.05
CA GLU A 135 -1.12 -17.52 -0.13
C GLU A 135 -1.81 -16.62 0.87
N ASP A 136 -1.23 -16.47 2.06
CA ASP A 136 -1.73 -15.53 3.07
C ASP A 136 -1.69 -14.08 2.58
N VAL A 137 -0.66 -13.71 1.81
CA VAL A 137 -0.56 -12.38 1.21
C VAL A 137 -1.79 -12.10 0.34
N TYR A 138 -2.15 -13.05 -0.53
CA TYR A 138 -3.32 -12.91 -1.40
C TYR A 138 -4.64 -13.05 -0.64
N TYR A 139 -4.68 -13.90 0.38
CA TYR A 139 -5.86 -14.06 1.23
C TYR A 139 -6.20 -12.77 1.98
N VAL A 140 -5.23 -12.16 2.66
CA VAL A 140 -5.40 -10.87 3.35
C VAL A 140 -5.80 -9.77 2.36
N ALA A 141 -5.20 -9.74 1.17
CA ALA A 141 -5.59 -8.79 0.13
C ALA A 141 -7.07 -8.95 -0.26
N ARG A 142 -7.55 -10.20 -0.46
CA ARG A 142 -8.97 -10.49 -0.75
C ARG A 142 -9.90 -10.00 0.36
N MET A 143 -9.51 -10.20 1.63
CA MET A 143 -10.32 -9.75 2.77
C MET A 143 -10.43 -8.23 2.81
N LEU A 144 -9.33 -7.51 2.56
CA LEU A 144 -9.33 -6.05 2.50
C LEU A 144 -10.20 -5.51 1.36
N VAL A 145 -10.10 -6.10 0.17
CA VAL A 145 -10.90 -5.68 -1.01
C VAL A 145 -12.40 -5.90 -0.80
N LYS A 146 -12.79 -6.86 0.03
CA LYS A 146 -14.20 -7.10 0.38
C LYS A 146 -14.78 -6.09 1.38
N GLN A 147 -13.94 -5.28 2.04
CA GLN A 147 -14.42 -4.26 2.98
C GLN A 147 -15.23 -3.18 2.25
N ARG A 148 -16.40 -2.82 2.79
CA ARG A 148 -17.37 -1.94 2.11
C ARG A 148 -16.91 -0.48 2.00
N ASP A 149 -16.06 -0.06 2.90
CA ASP A 149 -15.57 1.30 3.08
C ASP A 149 -14.12 1.50 2.58
N LEU A 150 -13.57 0.48 1.90
CA LEU A 150 -12.32 0.56 1.17
C LEU A 150 -12.58 0.50 -0.34
N ASP A 151 -12.16 1.55 -1.05
CA ASP A 151 -12.19 1.54 -2.52
C ASP A 151 -10.77 1.29 -3.04
N VAL A 152 -10.60 0.27 -3.88
CA VAL A 152 -9.30 -0.04 -4.49
C VAL A 152 -9.07 0.87 -5.70
N LEU A 153 -8.00 1.66 -5.66
CA LEU A 153 -7.57 2.52 -6.76
C LEU A 153 -6.61 1.80 -7.72
N GLU A 154 -5.65 1.05 -7.16
CA GLU A 154 -4.61 0.39 -7.95
C GLU A 154 -4.06 -0.83 -7.20
N VAL A 155 -3.72 -1.88 -7.96
CA VAL A 155 -3.02 -3.07 -7.45
C VAL A 155 -1.72 -3.24 -8.22
N LYS A 156 -0.60 -3.41 -7.50
CA LYS A 156 0.72 -3.71 -8.07
C LYS A 156 1.22 -5.02 -7.50
N ASP A 157 1.23 -6.04 -8.30
CA ASP A 157 1.71 -7.36 -7.91
C ASP A 157 3.19 -7.53 -8.29
N TYR A 158 4.06 -7.14 -7.38
CA TYR A 158 5.51 -7.36 -7.51
C TYR A 158 5.94 -8.75 -7.03
N ILE A 159 5.02 -9.62 -6.61
CA ILE A 159 5.32 -11.03 -6.35
C ILE A 159 5.40 -11.77 -7.68
N ARG A 160 4.42 -11.55 -8.55
CA ARG A 160 4.37 -12.13 -9.91
C ARG A 160 5.29 -11.42 -10.90
N GLN A 161 5.41 -10.10 -10.78
CA GLN A 161 6.26 -9.27 -11.65
C GLN A 161 7.28 -8.50 -10.79
N PRO A 162 8.36 -9.17 -10.32
CA PRO A 162 9.36 -8.54 -9.47
C PRO A 162 10.01 -7.34 -10.15
N LYS A 163 10.42 -6.36 -9.35
CA LYS A 163 11.22 -5.26 -9.87
C LYS A 163 12.61 -5.74 -10.31
N ALA A 164 13.30 -4.96 -11.15
CA ALA A 164 14.61 -5.30 -11.67
C ALA A 164 15.66 -5.61 -10.57
N ASN A 165 15.53 -5.02 -9.38
CA ASN A 165 16.40 -5.28 -8.23
C ASN A 165 15.99 -6.52 -7.41
N GLY A 166 14.96 -7.27 -7.82
CA GLY A 166 14.45 -8.44 -7.11
C GLY A 166 13.38 -8.16 -6.05
N TYR A 167 12.98 -6.89 -5.83
CA TYR A 167 11.94 -6.53 -4.87
C TYR A 167 10.61 -7.22 -5.17
N ARG A 168 10.00 -7.82 -4.15
CA ARG A 168 8.68 -8.47 -4.19
C ARG A 168 7.78 -7.94 -3.09
N SER A 169 6.52 -7.70 -3.41
CA SER A 169 5.44 -7.29 -2.50
C SER A 169 4.14 -7.20 -3.28
N LEU A 170 3.00 -7.42 -2.66
CA LEU A 170 1.70 -7.01 -3.19
C LEU A 170 1.35 -5.63 -2.64
N HIS A 171 1.10 -4.65 -3.51
CA HIS A 171 0.69 -3.30 -3.11
C HIS A 171 -0.76 -3.06 -3.49
N LEU A 172 -1.55 -2.65 -2.52
CA LEU A 172 -2.89 -2.12 -2.70
C LEU A 172 -2.86 -0.62 -2.45
N ILE A 173 -3.23 0.18 -3.43
CA ILE A 173 -3.55 1.59 -3.22
C ILE A 173 -5.05 1.66 -3.03
N VAL A 174 -5.49 2.03 -1.85
CA VAL A 174 -6.90 2.12 -1.48
C VAL A 174 -7.25 3.54 -1.04
N THR A 175 -8.54 3.90 -1.09
CA THR A 175 -9.05 5.05 -0.33
C THR A 175 -9.96 4.55 0.76
N ILE A 176 -9.87 5.18 1.92
CA ILE A 176 -10.79 4.99 3.03
C ILE A 176 -11.52 6.30 3.32
N GLN A 177 -12.81 6.23 3.60
CA GLN A 177 -13.57 7.37 4.06
C GLN A 177 -13.27 7.63 5.53
N VAL A 178 -12.83 8.84 5.82
CA VAL A 178 -12.58 9.33 7.18
C VAL A 178 -13.61 10.41 7.51
N ASP A 179 -14.38 10.18 8.54
CA ASP A 179 -15.41 11.10 8.99
C ASP A 179 -14.84 11.99 10.11
N PHE A 180 -14.88 13.30 9.89
CA PHE A 180 -14.52 14.35 10.85
C PHE A 180 -15.78 15.00 11.38
N ALA A 181 -15.67 15.90 12.38
CA ALA A 181 -16.82 16.52 13.03
C ALA A 181 -17.80 17.20 12.07
N GLU A 182 -17.30 17.83 10.99
CA GLU A 182 -18.12 18.61 10.05
C GLU A 182 -17.90 18.21 8.58
N SER A 183 -17.08 17.21 8.31
CA SER A 183 -16.73 16.81 6.95
C SER A 183 -16.36 15.33 6.86
N SER A 184 -16.51 14.75 5.67
CA SER A 184 -16.06 13.42 5.35
C SER A 184 -15.13 13.48 4.14
N ARG A 185 -14.01 12.73 4.16
CA ARG A 185 -13.02 12.75 3.10
C ARG A 185 -12.52 11.34 2.79
N LYS A 186 -12.30 11.04 1.51
CA LYS A 186 -11.62 9.82 1.06
C LYS A 186 -10.12 10.08 1.02
N ILE A 187 -9.37 9.33 1.81
CA ILE A 187 -7.92 9.49 1.98
C ILE A 187 -7.21 8.27 1.41
N PRO A 188 -6.20 8.46 0.51
CA PRO A 188 -5.44 7.36 -0.03
C PRO A 188 -4.47 6.76 1.00
N VAL A 189 -4.37 5.42 1.00
CA VAL A 189 -3.45 4.64 1.81
C VAL A 189 -2.80 3.58 0.92
N GLU A 190 -1.47 3.45 0.97
CA GLU A 190 -0.75 2.33 0.37
C GLU A 190 -0.61 1.19 1.38
N ILE A 191 -1.16 0.03 1.07
CA ILE A 191 -1.01 -1.19 1.88
C ILE A 191 -0.04 -2.11 1.15
N GLN A 192 1.10 -2.40 1.78
CA GLN A 192 2.12 -3.32 1.28
C GLN A 192 1.99 -4.64 2.03
N ILE A 193 1.63 -5.71 1.32
CA ILE A 193 1.49 -7.04 1.90
C ILE A 193 2.64 -7.91 1.40
N ARG A 194 3.35 -8.56 2.33
CA ARG A 194 4.60 -9.30 2.08
C ARG A 194 4.65 -10.57 2.90
N THR A 195 5.45 -11.53 2.46
CA THR A 195 5.91 -12.59 3.34
C THR A 195 7.00 -12.09 4.29
N ILE A 196 7.34 -12.89 5.30
CA ILE A 196 8.47 -12.63 6.22
C ILE A 196 9.76 -12.49 5.43
N ALA A 197 10.02 -13.37 4.45
CA ALA A 197 11.23 -13.34 3.63
C ALA A 197 11.29 -12.10 2.73
N MET A 198 10.18 -11.70 2.12
CA MET A 198 10.07 -10.46 1.33
C MET A 198 10.32 -9.22 2.20
N ASP A 199 9.80 -9.20 3.43
CA ASP A 199 10.00 -8.05 4.33
C ASP A 199 11.42 -7.99 4.87
N PHE A 200 12.04 -9.12 5.19
CA PHE A 200 13.46 -9.19 5.54
C PHE A 200 14.34 -8.57 4.46
N TRP A 201 14.17 -9.03 3.21
CA TRP A 201 14.95 -8.50 2.10
C TRP A 201 14.73 -7.01 1.87
N ALA A 202 13.47 -6.57 1.83
CA ALA A 202 13.14 -5.17 1.55
C ALA A 202 13.61 -4.21 2.64
N SER A 203 13.54 -4.63 3.91
CA SER A 203 13.99 -3.84 5.06
C SER A 203 15.52 -3.74 5.09
N THR A 204 16.22 -4.82 4.77
CA THR A 204 17.69 -4.86 4.71
C THR A 204 18.22 -4.05 3.53
N GLU A 205 17.64 -4.19 2.34
CA GLU A 205 18.00 -3.40 1.15
C GLU A 205 17.86 -1.91 1.41
N HIS A 206 16.78 -1.50 2.05
CA HIS A 206 16.56 -0.10 2.42
C HIS A 206 17.65 0.43 3.38
N GLN A 207 18.04 -0.35 4.38
CA GLN A 207 19.12 0.04 5.31
C GLN A 207 20.48 0.16 4.61
N LEU A 208 20.78 -0.76 3.70
CA LEU A 208 22.03 -0.73 2.94
C LEU A 208 22.11 0.49 2.02
N ARG A 209 21.00 0.88 1.38
CA ARG A 209 20.94 2.08 0.53
C ARG A 209 20.93 3.38 1.32
N TYR A 210 20.44 3.39 2.54
CA TYR A 210 20.32 4.61 3.35
C TYR A 210 21.67 5.11 3.87
N LYS A 211 22.68 4.24 3.98
CA LYS A 211 24.07 4.64 4.30
C LYS A 211 24.72 5.28 3.08
N LYS A 212 24.37 6.55 2.84
CA LYS A 212 24.62 7.36 1.62
C LYS A 212 26.09 7.63 1.25
N ASP A 213 27.08 7.20 2.02
CA ASP A 213 28.48 7.55 1.82
C ASP A 213 29.23 6.59 0.87
N ARG A 214 28.57 5.57 0.33
CA ARG A 214 29.16 4.67 -0.66
C ARG A 214 28.25 4.51 -1.87
N GLU A 215 28.80 4.67 -3.05
CA GLU A 215 28.11 4.30 -4.29
C GLU A 215 27.74 2.83 -4.25
N PHE A 216 26.48 2.53 -4.54
CA PHE A 216 25.97 1.17 -4.59
C PHE A 216 26.47 0.52 -5.87
N THR A 217 27.55 -0.26 -5.78
CA THR A 217 28.21 -0.86 -6.94
C THR A 217 27.32 -1.83 -7.70
N ALA A 218 27.59 -2.03 -8.98
CA ALA A 218 26.86 -3.03 -9.78
C ALA A 218 26.95 -4.45 -9.17
N GLU A 219 28.13 -4.81 -8.64
CA GLU A 219 28.34 -6.09 -7.95
C GLU A 219 27.45 -6.21 -6.69
N ALA A 220 27.31 -5.14 -5.89
CA ALA A 220 26.43 -5.14 -4.74
C ALA A 220 24.94 -5.26 -5.14
N GLN A 221 24.55 -4.64 -6.26
CA GLN A 221 23.19 -4.77 -6.79
C GLN A 221 22.89 -6.20 -7.24
N GLU A 222 23.84 -6.86 -7.91
CA GLU A 222 23.70 -8.25 -8.36
C GLU A 222 23.61 -9.21 -7.18
N LYS A 223 24.48 -9.05 -6.17
CA LYS A 223 24.39 -9.82 -4.92
C LYS A 223 23.06 -9.66 -4.21
N LEU A 224 22.52 -8.43 -4.13
CA LEU A 224 21.19 -8.19 -3.54
C LEU A 224 20.07 -8.84 -4.34
N LYS A 225 20.13 -8.81 -5.67
CA LYS A 225 19.19 -9.51 -6.51
C LYS A 225 19.26 -11.01 -6.30
N HIS A 226 20.46 -11.57 -6.23
CA HIS A 226 20.65 -13.00 -5.93
C HIS A 226 20.04 -13.37 -4.56
N CYS A 227 20.25 -12.55 -3.53
CA CYS A 227 19.61 -12.76 -2.23
C CYS A 227 18.07 -12.72 -2.33
N ALA A 228 17.50 -11.82 -3.16
CA ALA A 228 16.05 -11.78 -3.39
C ALA A 228 15.52 -13.08 -4.03
N ASP A 229 16.29 -13.68 -4.93
CA ASP A 229 15.91 -14.94 -5.59
C ASP A 229 15.99 -16.13 -4.62
N ILE A 230 16.98 -16.16 -3.72
CA ILE A 230 17.06 -17.14 -2.63
C ILE A 230 15.85 -17.01 -1.70
N MET A 231 15.47 -15.79 -1.31
CA MET A 231 14.29 -15.56 -0.45
C MET A 231 13.00 -16.00 -1.13
N ALA A 232 12.88 -15.77 -2.44
CA ALA A 232 11.71 -16.22 -3.20
C ALA A 232 11.64 -17.75 -3.33
N GLN A 233 12.78 -18.41 -3.40
CA GLN A 233 12.85 -19.88 -3.40
C GLN A 233 12.43 -20.42 -2.03
N ALA A 234 12.96 -19.84 -0.94
CA ALA A 234 12.58 -20.23 0.41
C ALA A 234 11.07 -20.04 0.67
N ASP A 235 10.48 -18.93 0.22
CA ASP A 235 9.03 -18.70 0.32
C ASP A 235 8.22 -19.79 -0.39
N LYS A 236 8.66 -20.25 -1.57
CA LYS A 236 7.98 -21.32 -2.31
C LYS A 236 8.08 -22.67 -1.59
N GLU A 237 9.27 -23.04 -1.13
CA GLU A 237 9.47 -24.29 -0.39
C GLU A 237 8.67 -24.30 0.91
N MET A 238 8.60 -23.18 1.63
CA MET A 238 7.77 -23.07 2.82
C MET A 238 6.27 -23.15 2.51
N GLN A 239 5.83 -22.60 1.38
CA GLN A 239 4.45 -22.74 0.91
C GLN A 239 4.12 -24.21 0.57
N GLU A 240 5.01 -24.93 -0.11
CA GLU A 240 4.84 -26.35 -0.43
C GLU A 240 4.72 -27.18 0.84
N ILE A 241 5.60 -26.96 1.83
CA ILE A 241 5.51 -27.63 3.13
C ILE A 241 4.17 -27.32 3.84
N ALA A 242 3.71 -26.06 3.76
CA ALA A 242 2.41 -25.69 4.36
C ALA A 242 1.24 -26.47 3.75
N GLY A 243 1.27 -26.70 2.43
CA GLY A 243 0.26 -27.52 1.74
C GLY A 243 0.28 -28.98 2.21
N ASP A 244 1.45 -29.56 2.43
CA ASP A 244 1.59 -30.95 2.92
C ASP A 244 1.00 -31.14 4.33
N PHE A 245 0.88 -30.08 5.13
CA PHE A 245 0.28 -30.10 6.47
C PHE A 245 -1.18 -29.61 6.50
N ASP A 246 -1.85 -29.52 5.34
CA ASP A 246 -3.22 -28.97 5.22
C ASP A 246 -3.40 -27.57 5.83
N LEU A 247 -2.32 -26.79 5.92
CA LEU A 247 -2.35 -25.41 6.44
C LEU A 247 -2.98 -24.39 5.45
N GLU A 248 -3.44 -24.87 4.29
CA GLU A 248 -4.01 -24.04 3.21
C GLU A 248 -5.56 -23.96 3.26
N GLN A 249 -6.21 -24.63 4.20
CA GLN A 249 -7.68 -24.62 4.30
C GLN A 249 -8.18 -23.29 4.87
N TRP A 250 -8.72 -22.45 3.97
CA TRP A 250 -9.39 -21.18 4.27
C TRP A 250 -10.81 -21.11 3.70
#